data_f7b7857afc6419d2a7997207f0c17072
#
_entry.id   f7b7857afc6419d2a7997207f0c17072
#
_cell.length_a   1.000
_cell.length_b   1.000
_cell.length_c   1.000
_cell.angle_alpha   90.00
_cell.angle_beta   90.00
_cell.angle_gamma   90.00
#
_symmetry.space_group_name_H-M   'P 1'
#
loop_
_entity.id
_entity.type
_entity.pdbx_description
1 polymer ?
#
loop_
_entity_poly.entity_id
_entity_poly.type
_entity_poly.pdbx_seq_one_letter_code
_entity_poly.pdbx_strand_id
1 'polypeptide(L)'
;KLGITEEQYNEAVSDLTKLNPRPGSSLGEAMGKNMQQIIPDFIVETYEDGTITLSLNNRNVPELRLSRQFTELLDEHTRNKDNQSKASKDALMFLKQKVDAAQGFINAVKQRQHTLLTTMQAIIDIQRPFFLEGDESLLKPMILKDVAERSGLDISTISRVSNSKYVQTNYGIYSLKFFFSDGY
;
A
#
# COMPACT_ATOMS: atom_id res chain seq x y z
N LYS A 1 13.38 17.72 -63.64
CA LYS A 1 13.24 19.16 -63.33
C LYS A 1 11.79 19.36 -62.95
N LEU A 2 11.55 19.73 -61.68
CA LEU A 2 10.25 19.74 -61.04
C LEU A 2 9.39 20.99 -61.35
N GLY A 3 9.90 21.96 -62.16
CA GLY A 3 9.13 23.16 -62.58
C GLY A 3 8.60 24.02 -61.41
N ILE A 4 9.24 23.97 -60.26
CA ILE A 4 8.86 24.66 -59.02
C ILE A 4 9.61 26.01 -58.99
N THR A 5 8.94 27.07 -58.51
CA THR A 5 9.59 28.37 -58.28
C THR A 5 10.49 28.31 -57.04
N GLU A 6 11.48 29.19 -56.92
CA GLU A 6 12.42 29.24 -55.82
C GLU A 6 11.72 29.51 -54.46
N GLU A 7 10.62 30.28 -54.48
CA GLU A 7 9.79 30.55 -53.35
C GLU A 7 9.10 29.28 -52.83
N GLN A 8 8.51 28.48 -53.74
CA GLN A 8 7.87 27.21 -53.39
C GLN A 8 8.87 26.18 -52.85
N TYR A 9 10.11 26.21 -53.34
CA TYR A 9 11.17 25.37 -52.81
C TYR A 9 11.55 25.75 -51.38
N ASN A 10 11.71 27.03 -51.08
CA ASN A 10 12.07 27.54 -49.77
C ASN A 10 10.95 27.30 -48.76
N GLU A 11 9.68 27.43 -49.17
CA GLU A 11 8.52 27.12 -48.35
C GLU A 11 8.49 25.63 -48.00
N ALA A 12 8.66 24.76 -48.97
CA ALA A 12 8.71 23.30 -48.75
C ALA A 12 9.84 22.86 -47.82
N VAL A 13 11.04 23.49 -47.97
CA VAL A 13 12.18 23.23 -47.10
C VAL A 13 11.88 23.71 -45.65
N SER A 14 11.23 24.86 -45.49
CA SER A 14 10.81 25.37 -44.19
C SER A 14 9.83 24.42 -43.50
N ASP A 15 8.87 23.86 -44.24
CA ASP A 15 7.89 22.93 -43.72
C ASP A 15 8.53 21.58 -43.36
N LEU A 16 9.45 21.08 -44.18
CA LEU A 16 10.22 19.88 -43.87
C LEU A 16 11.07 20.01 -42.63
N THR A 17 11.65 21.18 -42.36
CA THR A 17 12.45 21.41 -41.15
C THR A 17 11.61 21.50 -39.89
N LYS A 18 10.32 21.83 -40.00
CA LYS A 18 9.37 21.84 -38.88
C LYS A 18 8.86 20.42 -38.50
N LEU A 19 8.99 19.46 -39.43
CA LEU A 19 8.54 18.09 -39.19
C LEU A 19 9.45 17.37 -38.18
N ASN A 20 8.86 16.56 -37.37
CA ASN A 20 9.60 15.74 -36.43
C ASN A 20 10.41 14.65 -37.19
N PRO A 21 11.75 14.58 -37.05
CA PRO A 21 12.60 13.60 -37.76
C PRO A 21 12.34 12.15 -37.35
N ARG A 22 11.58 11.93 -36.24
CA ARG A 22 11.16 10.60 -35.77
C ARG A 22 9.66 10.56 -35.62
N PRO A 23 8.88 10.40 -36.71
CA PRO A 23 7.43 10.29 -36.63
C PRO A 23 7.04 9.05 -35.82
N GLY A 24 6.18 9.23 -34.84
CA GLY A 24 5.70 8.13 -33.96
C GLY A 24 6.44 7.98 -32.62
N SER A 25 7.60 8.66 -32.42
CA SER A 25 8.28 8.60 -31.12
C SER A 25 7.46 9.18 -29.97
N SER A 26 6.73 10.26 -30.23
CA SER A 26 5.83 10.89 -29.23
C SER A 26 4.63 10.01 -28.86
N LEU A 27 4.12 9.22 -29.78
CA LEU A 27 3.03 8.26 -29.53
C LEU A 27 3.52 7.00 -28.80
N GLY A 28 4.73 6.52 -29.11
CA GLY A 28 5.33 5.36 -28.47
C GLY A 28 5.82 5.63 -27.04
N GLU A 29 6.33 6.83 -26.76
CA GLU A 29 6.79 7.20 -25.42
C GLU A 29 5.64 7.45 -24.44
N ALA A 30 4.50 7.95 -24.89
CA ALA A 30 3.33 8.19 -24.04
C ALA A 30 2.65 6.89 -23.59
N MET A 31 2.68 5.83 -24.39
CA MET A 31 2.02 4.55 -24.07
C MET A 31 2.86 3.57 -23.26
N GLY A 32 4.20 3.67 -23.25
CA GLY A 32 5.07 2.61 -22.72
C GLY A 32 5.80 2.92 -21.42
N LYS A 33 6.12 4.17 -21.13
CA LYS A 33 7.04 4.51 -20.02
C LYS A 33 6.39 5.05 -18.75
N ASN A 34 5.15 5.49 -18.77
CA ASN A 34 4.52 6.17 -17.62
C ASN A 34 3.24 5.53 -17.08
N MET A 35 2.88 4.35 -17.50
CA MET A 35 1.88 3.58 -16.74
C MET A 35 2.54 2.94 -15.52
N GLN A 36 2.86 3.73 -14.52
CA GLN A 36 3.11 3.20 -13.19
C GLN A 36 1.80 2.54 -12.72
N GLN A 37 1.76 1.22 -12.80
CA GLN A 37 0.65 0.46 -12.25
C GLN A 37 0.64 0.64 -10.74
N ILE A 38 -0.28 1.46 -10.26
CA ILE A 38 -0.49 1.67 -8.83
C ILE A 38 -1.18 0.42 -8.28
N ILE A 39 -0.49 -0.29 -7.39
CA ILE A 39 -1.05 -1.42 -6.66
C ILE A 39 -1.64 -0.85 -5.36
N PRO A 40 -2.97 -0.93 -5.15
CA PRO A 40 -3.58 -0.44 -3.93
C PRO A 40 -3.20 -1.32 -2.73
N ASP A 41 -3.02 -0.71 -1.57
CA ASP A 41 -2.75 -1.40 -0.30
C ASP A 41 -4.06 -1.80 0.40
N PHE A 42 -5.12 -1.02 0.18
CA PHE A 42 -6.44 -1.24 0.75
C PHE A 42 -7.47 -1.45 -0.35
N ILE A 43 -8.44 -2.30 -0.09
CA ILE A 43 -9.62 -2.51 -0.93
C ILE A 43 -10.84 -2.20 -0.07
N VAL A 44 -11.65 -1.25 -0.52
CA VAL A 44 -12.89 -0.82 0.10
C VAL A 44 -14.01 -1.09 -0.87
N GLU A 45 -14.92 -1.95 -0.48
CA GLU A 45 -16.11 -2.31 -1.25
C GLU A 45 -17.34 -1.75 -0.57
N THR A 46 -18.15 -1.02 -1.31
CA THR A 46 -19.41 -0.46 -0.85
C THR A 46 -20.55 -1.20 -1.53
N TYR A 47 -21.47 -1.71 -0.72
CA TYR A 47 -22.66 -2.44 -1.18
C TYR A 47 -23.88 -1.53 -1.24
N GLU A 48 -24.91 -1.95 -1.97
CA GLU A 48 -26.17 -1.20 -2.14
C GLU A 48 -26.93 -0.98 -0.82
N ASP A 49 -26.72 -1.85 0.16
CA ASP A 49 -27.30 -1.72 1.51
C ASP A 49 -26.59 -0.66 2.38
N GLY A 50 -25.58 0.03 1.84
CA GLY A 50 -24.76 1.01 2.57
C GLY A 50 -23.70 0.40 3.48
N THR A 51 -23.49 -0.91 3.39
CA THR A 51 -22.40 -1.61 4.10
C THR A 51 -21.07 -1.34 3.41
N ILE A 52 -20.05 -0.96 4.16
CA ILE A 52 -18.68 -0.75 3.67
C ILE A 52 -17.78 -1.83 4.24
N THR A 53 -17.12 -2.59 3.37
CA THR A 53 -16.17 -3.64 3.74
C THR A 53 -14.76 -3.17 3.44
N LEU A 54 -13.87 -3.30 4.43
CA LEU A 54 -12.46 -2.96 4.32
C LEU A 54 -11.60 -4.22 4.34
N SER A 55 -10.73 -4.38 3.36
CA SER A 55 -9.73 -5.43 3.34
C SER A 55 -8.35 -4.91 2.97
N LEU A 56 -7.29 -5.60 3.44
CA LEU A 56 -5.91 -5.33 3.03
C LEU A 56 -5.57 -6.17 1.79
N ASN A 57 -4.85 -5.58 0.86
CA ASN A 57 -4.31 -6.29 -0.28
C ASN A 57 -3.06 -7.09 0.14
N ASN A 58 -3.31 -8.27 0.69
CA ASN A 58 -2.25 -9.14 1.24
C ASN A 58 -1.52 -10.00 0.18
N ARG A 59 -1.52 -9.60 -1.11
CA ARG A 59 -0.94 -10.42 -2.20
C ARG A 59 0.49 -10.91 -1.93
N ASN A 60 1.27 -10.19 -1.13
CA ASN A 60 2.69 -10.48 -0.89
C ASN A 60 3.02 -10.94 0.53
N VAL A 61 2.04 -11.08 1.42
CA VAL A 61 2.29 -11.52 2.80
C VAL A 61 1.55 -12.83 3.05
N PRO A 62 2.25 -13.98 2.95
CA PRO A 62 1.67 -15.27 3.30
C PRO A 62 1.31 -15.32 4.78
N GLU A 63 0.36 -16.16 5.15
CA GLU A 63 0.03 -16.41 6.54
C GLU A 63 1.23 -17.01 7.28
N LEU A 64 1.79 -16.25 8.21
CA LEU A 64 2.94 -16.66 8.99
C LEU A 64 2.50 -17.50 10.19
N ARG A 65 3.05 -18.69 10.31
CA ARG A 65 2.83 -19.61 11.45
C ARG A 65 4.17 -20.15 11.95
N LEU A 66 4.24 -20.40 13.25
CA LEU A 66 5.36 -21.16 13.79
C LEU A 66 5.29 -22.61 13.32
N SER A 67 6.45 -23.20 13.02
CA SER A 67 6.53 -24.63 12.70
C SER A 67 6.18 -25.46 13.92
N ARG A 68 5.24 -26.39 13.75
CA ARG A 68 4.80 -27.31 14.82
C ARG A 68 5.96 -28.14 15.38
N GLN A 69 6.88 -28.56 14.55
CA GLN A 69 8.05 -29.33 14.96
C GLN A 69 8.88 -28.61 16.02
N PHE A 70 9.11 -27.28 15.84
CA PHE A 70 9.89 -26.51 16.80
C PHE A 70 9.13 -26.24 18.11
N THR A 71 7.81 -26.08 18.06
CA THR A 71 6.98 -25.94 19.28
C THR A 71 6.89 -27.26 20.05
N GLU A 72 6.72 -28.37 19.37
CA GLU A 72 6.69 -29.70 19.99
C GLU A 72 8.03 -30.06 20.65
N LEU A 73 9.16 -29.81 19.95
CA LEU A 73 10.50 -30.00 20.51
C LEU A 73 10.72 -29.15 21.77
N LEU A 74 10.24 -27.92 21.77
CA LEU A 74 10.37 -27.02 22.90
C LEU A 74 9.54 -27.51 24.09
N ASP A 75 8.32 -28.02 23.81
CA ASP A 75 7.43 -28.59 24.84
C ASP A 75 7.98 -29.89 25.43
N GLU A 76 8.52 -30.79 24.60
CA GLU A 76 9.15 -32.03 25.07
C GLU A 76 10.35 -31.76 25.97
N HIS A 77 11.23 -30.86 25.54
CA HIS A 77 12.39 -30.47 26.34
C HIS A 77 12.02 -29.72 27.62
N THR A 78 10.90 -28.99 27.61
CA THR A 78 10.42 -28.30 28.80
C THR A 78 9.80 -29.25 29.82
N ARG A 79 9.17 -30.37 29.35
CA ARG A 79 8.62 -31.41 30.22
C ARG A 79 9.71 -32.28 30.87
N ASN A 80 10.82 -32.54 30.18
CA ASN A 80 11.89 -33.42 30.62
C ASN A 80 13.00 -32.67 31.39
N LYS A 81 12.63 -31.75 32.27
CA LYS A 81 13.58 -30.87 33.01
C LYS A 81 14.56 -31.58 33.93
N ASP A 82 14.21 -32.74 34.48
CA ASP A 82 14.92 -33.34 35.63
C ASP A 82 16.20 -34.12 35.25
N ASN A 83 16.43 -34.45 33.97
CA ASN A 83 17.58 -35.24 33.52
C ASN A 83 18.40 -34.61 32.39
N GLN A 84 18.47 -33.28 32.34
CA GLN A 84 19.15 -32.60 31.24
C GLN A 84 20.64 -32.40 31.50
N SER A 85 21.48 -32.89 30.56
CA SER A 85 22.89 -32.52 30.49
C SER A 85 23.08 -31.01 30.21
N LYS A 86 24.23 -30.45 30.53
CA LYS A 86 24.57 -29.04 30.32
C LYS A 86 24.35 -28.66 28.81
N ALA A 87 24.82 -29.53 27.92
CA ALA A 87 24.65 -29.35 26.47
C ALA A 87 23.16 -29.32 26.03
N SER A 88 22.28 -30.11 26.67
CA SER A 88 20.83 -30.09 26.41
C SER A 88 20.17 -28.80 26.88
N LYS A 89 20.63 -28.21 27.99
CA LYS A 89 20.15 -26.92 28.49
C LYS A 89 20.53 -25.77 27.55
N ASP A 90 21.74 -25.78 27.02
CA ASP A 90 22.22 -24.75 26.10
C ASP A 90 21.47 -24.84 24.75
N ALA A 91 21.22 -26.06 24.25
CA ALA A 91 20.40 -26.30 23.07
C ALA A 91 18.95 -25.81 23.23
N LEU A 92 18.37 -26.06 24.42
CA LEU A 92 17.01 -25.60 24.75
C LEU A 92 16.93 -24.07 24.83
N MET A 93 17.93 -23.42 25.43
CA MET A 93 17.99 -21.96 25.49
C MET A 93 18.07 -21.36 24.09
N PHE A 94 18.89 -21.93 23.21
CA PHE A 94 19.00 -21.50 21.82
C PHE A 94 17.69 -21.67 21.06
N LEU A 95 17.04 -22.84 21.18
CA LEU A 95 15.75 -23.12 20.55
C LEU A 95 14.68 -22.14 21.01
N LYS A 96 14.58 -21.89 22.32
CA LYS A 96 13.66 -20.92 22.88
C LYS A 96 13.89 -19.52 22.32
N GLN A 97 15.14 -19.06 22.26
CA GLN A 97 15.47 -17.77 21.70
C GLN A 97 15.02 -17.64 20.23
N LYS A 98 15.17 -18.70 19.43
CA LYS A 98 14.74 -18.71 18.02
C LYS A 98 13.22 -18.67 17.89
N VAL A 99 12.50 -19.44 18.71
CA VAL A 99 11.05 -19.44 18.73
C VAL A 99 10.48 -18.10 19.19
N ASP A 100 11.05 -17.51 20.24
CA ASP A 100 10.65 -16.19 20.75
C ASP A 100 10.89 -15.10 19.70
N ALA A 101 12.03 -15.15 19.00
CA ALA A 101 12.33 -14.20 17.91
C ALA A 101 11.34 -14.35 16.74
N ALA A 102 11.00 -15.58 16.34
CA ALA A 102 10.04 -15.85 15.29
C ALA A 102 8.63 -15.38 15.69
N GLN A 103 8.22 -15.64 16.94
CA GLN A 103 6.95 -15.15 17.46
C GLN A 103 6.90 -13.62 17.51
N GLY A 104 8.00 -12.98 17.92
CA GLY A 104 8.13 -11.52 17.91
C GLY A 104 7.95 -10.93 16.51
N PHE A 105 8.55 -11.57 15.49
CA PHE A 105 8.37 -11.17 14.10
C PHE A 105 6.91 -11.31 13.63
N ILE A 106 6.28 -12.46 13.90
CA ILE A 106 4.87 -12.69 13.56
C ILE A 106 3.98 -11.63 14.21
N ASN A 107 4.21 -11.33 15.50
CA ASN A 107 3.45 -10.32 16.22
C ASN A 107 3.65 -8.93 15.63
N ALA A 108 4.88 -8.57 15.23
CA ALA A 108 5.15 -7.28 14.57
C ALA A 108 4.42 -7.14 13.23
N VAL A 109 4.37 -8.21 12.42
CA VAL A 109 3.60 -8.22 11.16
C VAL A 109 2.10 -8.06 11.42
N LYS A 110 1.54 -8.78 12.39
CA LYS A 110 0.12 -8.65 12.78
C LYS A 110 -0.21 -7.26 13.31
N GLN A 111 0.69 -6.68 14.13
CA GLN A 111 0.52 -5.32 14.64
C GLN A 111 0.54 -4.30 13.51
N ARG A 112 1.43 -4.45 12.52
CA ARG A 112 1.45 -3.60 11.33
C ARG A 112 0.12 -3.67 10.55
N GLN A 113 -0.40 -4.88 10.32
CA GLN A 113 -1.68 -5.07 9.65
C GLN A 113 -2.83 -4.43 10.43
N HIS A 114 -2.86 -4.62 11.75
CA HIS A 114 -3.86 -4.01 12.62
C HIS A 114 -3.79 -2.47 12.56
N THR A 115 -2.60 -1.89 12.63
CA THR A 115 -2.40 -0.44 12.51
C THR A 115 -2.93 0.10 11.19
N LEU A 116 -2.65 -0.58 10.07
CA LEU A 116 -3.15 -0.19 8.75
C LEU A 116 -4.68 -0.23 8.70
N LEU A 117 -5.30 -1.34 9.15
CA LEU A 117 -6.76 -1.48 9.16
C LEU A 117 -7.43 -0.43 10.04
N THR A 118 -6.90 -0.22 11.26
CA THR A 118 -7.46 0.77 12.19
C THR A 118 -7.38 2.19 11.64
N THR A 119 -6.25 2.54 10.98
CA THR A 119 -6.10 3.84 10.33
C THR A 119 -7.12 4.02 9.21
N MET A 120 -7.24 3.03 8.33
CA MET A 120 -8.17 3.12 7.19
C MET A 120 -9.62 3.11 7.65
N GLN A 121 -9.98 2.34 8.67
CA GLN A 121 -11.32 2.34 9.27
C GLN A 121 -11.69 3.72 9.82
N ALA A 122 -10.76 4.39 10.51
CA ALA A 122 -11.00 5.74 11.01
C ALA A 122 -11.22 6.76 9.87
N ILE A 123 -10.50 6.62 8.75
CA ILE A 123 -10.72 7.45 7.56
C ILE A 123 -12.10 7.19 6.96
N ILE A 124 -12.49 5.92 6.78
CA ILE A 124 -13.80 5.54 6.25
C ILE A 124 -14.92 6.09 7.12
N ASP A 125 -14.79 6.02 8.42
CA ASP A 125 -15.79 6.50 9.36
C ASP A 125 -16.01 8.02 9.29
N ILE A 126 -14.93 8.79 9.04
CA ILE A 126 -15.01 10.24 8.89
C ILE A 126 -15.56 10.60 7.51
N GLN A 127 -15.06 9.94 6.46
CA GLN A 127 -15.37 10.20 5.05
C GLN A 127 -16.50 9.30 4.49
N ARG A 128 -17.34 8.75 5.37
CA ARG A 128 -18.39 7.81 4.98
C ARG A 128 -19.26 8.28 3.80
N PRO A 129 -19.68 9.56 3.70
CA PRO A 129 -20.47 10.02 2.57
C PRO A 129 -19.77 9.83 1.22
N PHE A 130 -18.47 10.16 1.15
CA PHE A 130 -17.66 9.95 -0.05
C PHE A 130 -17.61 8.46 -0.46
N PHE A 131 -17.40 7.56 0.50
CA PHE A 131 -17.31 6.12 0.17
C PHE A 131 -18.64 5.52 -0.27
N LEU A 132 -19.76 6.14 0.09
CA LEU A 132 -21.09 5.69 -0.34
C LEU A 132 -21.46 6.19 -1.74
N GLU A 133 -21.20 7.44 -2.06
CA GLU A 133 -21.67 8.11 -3.27
C GLU A 133 -20.58 8.33 -4.32
N GLY A 134 -19.31 8.38 -3.92
CA GLY A 134 -18.18 8.62 -4.81
C GLY A 134 -18.00 10.07 -5.25
N ASP A 135 -18.76 11.00 -4.67
CA ASP A 135 -18.70 12.42 -5.03
C ASP A 135 -17.64 13.14 -4.17
N GLU A 136 -16.68 13.78 -4.83
CA GLU A 136 -15.62 14.55 -4.18
C GLU A 136 -16.15 15.76 -3.40
N SER A 137 -17.32 16.28 -3.79
CA SER A 137 -17.96 17.41 -3.07
C SER A 137 -18.42 17.05 -1.66
N LEU A 138 -18.57 15.75 -1.36
CA LEU A 138 -18.98 15.22 -0.07
C LEU A 138 -17.80 14.97 0.88
N LEU A 139 -16.57 15.25 0.45
CA LEU A 139 -15.39 15.13 1.30
C LEU A 139 -15.47 16.12 2.46
N LYS A 140 -15.37 15.59 3.67
CA LYS A 140 -15.30 16.40 4.88
C LYS A 140 -13.86 16.86 5.11
N PRO A 141 -13.64 18.11 5.54
CA PRO A 141 -12.31 18.54 5.95
C PRO A 141 -11.82 17.64 7.10
N MET A 142 -10.64 17.05 6.93
CA MET A 142 -10.05 16.08 7.87
C MET A 142 -8.56 16.32 7.97
N ILE A 143 -8.04 16.37 9.19
CA ILE A 143 -6.61 16.49 9.48
C ILE A 143 -6.09 15.19 10.12
N LEU A 144 -4.75 15.04 10.15
CA LEU A 144 -4.11 13.85 10.73
C LEU A 144 -4.49 13.62 12.20
N LYS A 145 -4.75 14.70 12.93
CA LYS A 145 -5.15 14.66 14.34
C LYS A 145 -6.52 14.01 14.55
N ASP A 146 -7.48 14.28 13.67
CA ASP A 146 -8.83 13.71 13.76
C ASP A 146 -8.78 12.18 13.61
N VAL A 147 -7.96 11.69 12.68
CA VAL A 147 -7.75 10.26 12.48
C VAL A 147 -6.99 9.65 13.67
N ALA A 148 -6.00 10.36 14.22
CA ALA A 148 -5.24 9.91 15.39
C ALA A 148 -6.13 9.76 16.62
N GLU A 149 -6.97 10.74 16.92
CA GLU A 149 -7.92 10.69 18.04
C GLU A 149 -8.93 9.54 17.88
N ARG A 150 -9.43 9.32 16.66
CA ARG A 150 -10.41 8.27 16.38
C ARG A 150 -9.81 6.87 16.39
N SER A 151 -8.59 6.71 15.89
CA SER A 151 -7.90 5.42 15.83
C SER A 151 -7.18 5.05 17.11
N GLY A 152 -6.92 6.00 18.01
CA GLY A 152 -6.09 5.82 19.19
C GLY A 152 -4.59 5.63 18.87
N LEU A 153 -4.17 6.01 17.68
CA LEU A 153 -2.79 5.88 17.20
C LEU A 153 -2.07 7.24 17.22
N ASP A 154 -0.74 7.19 17.22
CA ASP A 154 0.09 8.39 17.18
C ASP A 154 0.00 9.09 15.80
N ILE A 155 -0.04 10.43 15.79
CA ILE A 155 -0.09 11.26 14.58
C ILE A 155 1.05 10.93 13.62
N SER A 156 2.25 10.65 14.14
CA SER A 156 3.41 10.26 13.33
C SER A 156 3.20 8.94 12.58
N THR A 157 2.45 8.01 13.18
CA THR A 157 2.08 6.74 12.56
C THR A 157 1.06 6.97 11.45
N ILE A 158 0.03 7.77 11.69
CA ILE A 158 -0.97 8.15 10.68
C ILE A 158 -0.31 8.84 9.49
N SER A 159 0.58 9.81 9.73
CA SER A 159 1.33 10.50 8.68
C SER A 159 2.14 9.54 7.80
N ARG A 160 2.83 8.56 8.39
CA ARG A 160 3.59 7.55 7.62
C ARG A 160 2.69 6.64 6.78
N VAL A 161 1.51 6.30 7.28
CA VAL A 161 0.52 5.50 6.54
C VAL A 161 -0.06 6.32 5.40
N SER A 162 -0.49 7.56 5.63
CA SER A 162 -1.18 8.40 4.64
C SER A 162 -0.28 8.80 3.46
N ASN A 163 1.02 9.02 3.69
CA ASN A 163 1.92 9.55 2.66
C ASN A 163 2.25 8.56 1.51
N SER A 164 2.13 7.25 1.71
CA SER A 164 2.66 6.26 0.75
C SER A 164 1.68 5.15 0.38
N LYS A 165 0.41 5.26 0.77
CA LYS A 165 -0.57 4.20 0.61
C LYS A 165 -1.71 4.61 -0.29
N TYR A 166 -2.27 3.62 -1.00
CA TYR A 166 -3.39 3.79 -1.92
C TYR A 166 -4.55 2.89 -1.52
N VAL A 167 -5.75 3.38 -1.75
CA VAL A 167 -7.00 2.65 -1.56
C VAL A 167 -7.73 2.50 -2.89
N GLN A 168 -8.20 1.31 -3.15
CA GLN A 168 -9.13 1.01 -4.23
C GLN A 168 -10.55 1.07 -3.67
N THR A 169 -11.39 1.85 -4.33
CA THR A 169 -12.82 1.96 -4.05
C THR A 169 -13.62 1.51 -5.28
N ASN A 170 -14.93 1.41 -5.18
CA ASN A 170 -15.80 1.15 -6.33
C ASN A 170 -15.71 2.25 -7.41
N TYR A 171 -15.27 3.45 -7.05
CA TYR A 171 -15.21 4.63 -7.92
C TYR A 171 -13.80 4.87 -8.52
N GLY A 172 -12.76 4.27 -7.96
CA GLY A 172 -11.39 4.43 -8.44
C GLY A 172 -10.32 4.14 -7.40
N ILE A 173 -9.06 4.42 -7.77
CA ILE A 173 -7.90 4.28 -6.88
C ILE A 173 -7.47 5.66 -6.44
N TYR A 174 -7.46 5.89 -5.14
CA TYR A 174 -7.09 7.16 -4.51
C TYR A 174 -5.87 6.98 -3.61
N SER A 175 -5.01 8.00 -3.55
CA SER A 175 -3.98 8.04 -2.51
C SER A 175 -4.64 8.37 -1.16
N LEU A 176 -4.15 7.84 -0.05
CA LEU A 176 -4.70 8.20 1.25
C LEU A 176 -4.55 9.69 1.55
N LYS A 177 -3.51 10.33 1.00
CA LYS A 177 -3.29 11.77 1.13
C LYS A 177 -4.47 12.60 0.59
N PHE A 178 -5.18 12.10 -0.41
CA PHE A 178 -6.34 12.76 -1.01
C PHE A 178 -7.45 13.07 0.00
N PHE A 179 -7.62 12.26 1.03
CA PHE A 179 -8.67 12.43 2.04
C PHE A 179 -8.33 13.47 3.11
N PHE A 180 -7.10 13.96 3.13
CA PHE A 180 -6.66 14.96 4.11
C PHE A 180 -6.68 16.34 3.46
N SER A 181 -7.31 17.29 4.12
CA SER A 181 -7.17 18.70 3.79
C SER A 181 -5.77 19.15 4.15
N ASP A 182 -5.08 19.85 3.24
CA ASP A 182 -3.84 20.53 3.57
C ASP A 182 -4.17 21.53 4.69
N GLY A 183 -3.67 21.24 5.89
CA GLY A 183 -3.85 22.12 7.03
C GLY A 183 -3.04 23.40 6.80
N TYR A 184 -3.73 24.49 6.51
CA TYR A 184 -3.22 25.83 6.62
C TYR A 184 -3.41 26.30 8.06
#